data_1b9b8829ef29d67f333c749ea3f87e0b
#
_entry.id   1b9b8829ef29d67f333c749ea3f87e0b
#
_cell.length_a   1.000
_cell.length_b   1.000
_cell.length_c   1.000
_cell.angle_alpha   90.00
_cell.angle_beta   90.00
_cell.angle_gamma   90.00
#
_symmetry.space_group_name_H-M   'P 1'
#
loop_
_entity.id
_entity.type
_entity.pdbx_description
1 polymer ?
#
loop_
_entity_poly.entity_id
_entity_poly.type
_entity_poly.pdbx_seq_one_letter_code
_entity_poly.pdbx_strand_id
1 'polypeptide(L)'
;MSKKLFVLAGEVSGDMHAAQVISELLKARPELKVFGIGGQKLRALGAELFYDTSEMSIMGFVEVLKHSLFLRRVFRDLKDAVRREKPQVAFLVDYPGMNLVMARFFHELGIPVIFYVSPQVWAWKEGRVKAIRRYIDRLLVIFDFEVDYFYQHGVTAEFVGHPVIQELSELSLPSKELFLNQHQIKPGTRMVGLLPGSRKLEISHILPEMLGAARLLNQKDQTVFLFGLASHLNEEAYRLLSDYSDLRVVNCSAYEVMQYSDIALVTSGTATLETLCFGCPMVVVYKVGALNYMIARRLVKLKNISLANIVAKGLRSIERAVPELIQHEANGPEIFRQAEMILDNPALAASMKKELLAARDRLAGASPSHKIAAILQEYL
;
A
#
# COMPACT_ATOMS: atom_id res chain seq x y z
N MET A 1 -22.30 -15.77 27.71
CA MET A 1 -21.49 -16.43 26.65
C MET A 1 -20.45 -15.42 26.18
N SER A 2 -19.17 -15.81 25.99
CA SER A 2 -18.16 -14.90 25.45
C SER A 2 -18.51 -14.53 24.02
N LYS A 3 -18.38 -13.24 23.69
CA LYS A 3 -18.58 -12.73 22.34
C LYS A 3 -17.47 -13.24 21.44
N LYS A 4 -17.79 -13.46 20.15
CA LYS A 4 -16.87 -14.04 19.18
C LYS A 4 -16.85 -13.18 17.92
N LEU A 5 -15.67 -12.90 17.41
CA LEU A 5 -15.44 -12.16 16.18
C LEU A 5 -14.67 -13.07 15.20
N PHE A 6 -15.17 -13.16 13.98
CA PHE A 6 -14.42 -13.78 12.90
C PHE A 6 -13.58 -12.72 12.18
N VAL A 7 -12.30 -13.02 11.95
CA VAL A 7 -11.39 -12.14 11.18
C VAL A 7 -10.83 -12.88 9.96
N LEU A 8 -10.74 -12.18 8.80
CA LEU A 8 -10.05 -12.69 7.65
C LEU A 8 -9.15 -11.60 7.04
N ALA A 9 -7.85 -11.77 7.26
CA ALA A 9 -6.77 -10.98 6.71
C ALA A 9 -5.81 -11.93 5.98
N GLY A 10 -5.89 -11.96 4.63
CA GLY A 10 -5.16 -12.93 3.81
C GLY A 10 -3.76 -12.48 3.38
N GLU A 11 -3.36 -11.25 3.71
CA GLU A 11 -2.06 -10.65 3.36
C GLU A 11 -1.39 -10.05 4.58
N VAL A 12 -0.07 -9.86 4.53
CA VAL A 12 0.73 -9.32 5.64
C VAL A 12 0.26 -7.93 6.06
N SER A 13 -0.06 -7.06 5.10
CA SER A 13 -0.64 -5.74 5.36
C SER A 13 -2.01 -5.82 6.04
N GLY A 14 -2.86 -6.73 5.55
CA GLY A 14 -4.16 -6.99 6.15
C GLY A 14 -4.07 -7.49 7.59
N ASP A 15 -3.11 -8.37 7.91
CA ASP A 15 -2.84 -8.84 9.28
C ASP A 15 -2.43 -7.68 10.21
N MET A 16 -1.55 -6.80 9.73
CA MET A 16 -1.12 -5.62 10.49
C MET A 16 -2.30 -4.69 10.80
N HIS A 17 -3.10 -4.35 9.79
CA HIS A 17 -4.26 -3.49 9.95
C HIS A 17 -5.35 -4.12 10.84
N ALA A 18 -5.62 -5.41 10.65
CA ALA A 18 -6.56 -6.14 11.50
C ALA A 18 -6.08 -6.18 12.95
N ALA A 19 -4.80 -6.43 13.19
CA ALA A 19 -4.23 -6.51 14.53
C ALA A 19 -4.32 -5.17 15.27
N GLN A 20 -4.11 -4.03 14.62
CA GLN A 20 -4.29 -2.72 15.23
C GLN A 20 -5.73 -2.52 15.73
N VAL A 21 -6.73 -2.88 14.92
CA VAL A 21 -8.15 -2.81 15.28
C VAL A 21 -8.50 -3.77 16.42
N ILE A 22 -8.05 -5.02 16.32
CA ILE A 22 -8.32 -6.05 17.33
C ILE A 22 -7.64 -5.70 18.67
N SER A 23 -6.45 -5.11 18.65
CA SER A 23 -5.78 -4.63 19.85
C SER A 23 -6.63 -3.59 20.59
N GLU A 24 -7.24 -2.63 19.86
CA GLU A 24 -8.16 -1.66 20.47
C GLU A 24 -9.42 -2.30 21.02
N LEU A 25 -9.98 -3.28 20.32
CA LEU A 25 -11.14 -4.04 20.80
C LEU A 25 -10.83 -4.81 22.10
N LEU A 26 -9.68 -5.47 22.16
CA LEU A 26 -9.28 -6.26 23.33
C LEU A 26 -8.99 -5.40 24.56
N LYS A 27 -8.61 -4.12 24.41
CA LYS A 27 -8.52 -3.18 25.55
C LYS A 27 -9.88 -2.96 26.22
N ALA A 28 -10.95 -2.88 25.41
CA ALA A 28 -12.30 -2.67 25.90
C ALA A 28 -13.03 -3.97 26.28
N ARG A 29 -12.65 -5.10 25.64
CA ARG A 29 -13.28 -6.42 25.81
C ARG A 29 -12.22 -7.53 25.85
N PRO A 30 -11.49 -7.70 26.96
CA PRO A 30 -10.43 -8.70 27.07
C PRO A 30 -10.91 -10.15 26.88
N GLU A 31 -12.21 -10.41 27.11
CA GLU A 31 -12.84 -11.73 26.98
C GLU A 31 -13.27 -12.08 25.53
N LEU A 32 -13.09 -11.14 24.57
CA LEU A 32 -13.48 -11.35 23.18
C LEU A 32 -12.65 -12.47 22.55
N LYS A 33 -13.33 -13.46 22.00
CA LYS A 33 -12.69 -14.52 21.23
C LYS A 33 -12.59 -14.13 19.76
N VAL A 34 -11.37 -14.07 19.24
CA VAL A 34 -11.08 -13.79 17.83
C VAL A 34 -10.59 -15.04 17.15
N PHE A 35 -11.15 -15.38 15.97
CA PHE A 35 -10.73 -16.56 15.23
C PHE A 35 -10.85 -16.33 13.71
N GLY A 36 -10.04 -17.05 12.90
CA GLY A 36 -10.15 -16.95 11.46
C GLY A 36 -8.83 -17.17 10.71
N ILE A 37 -8.50 -16.25 9.80
CA ILE A 37 -7.22 -16.21 9.06
C ILE A 37 -6.49 -14.90 9.38
N GLY A 38 -5.18 -15.00 9.59
CA GLY A 38 -4.30 -13.87 9.83
C GLY A 38 -2.84 -14.31 9.89
N GLY A 39 -1.99 -13.43 10.35
CA GLY A 39 -0.56 -13.70 10.49
C GLY A 39 -0.06 -13.58 11.91
N GLN A 40 1.23 -13.31 12.04
CA GLN A 40 1.91 -13.25 13.35
C GLN A 40 1.35 -12.15 14.27
N LYS A 41 0.87 -11.02 13.72
CA LYS A 41 0.35 -9.92 14.54
C LYS A 41 -0.95 -10.29 15.23
N LEU A 42 -1.91 -10.87 14.51
CA LEU A 42 -3.16 -11.37 15.12
C LEU A 42 -2.91 -12.55 16.07
N ARG A 43 -1.98 -13.45 15.74
CA ARG A 43 -1.59 -14.56 16.60
C ARG A 43 -1.02 -14.07 17.95
N ALA A 44 -0.20 -13.00 17.91
CA ALA A 44 0.36 -12.40 19.13
C ALA A 44 -0.70 -11.79 20.05
N LEU A 45 -1.88 -11.45 19.52
CA LEU A 45 -3.04 -10.97 20.29
C LEU A 45 -3.94 -12.11 20.81
N GLY A 46 -3.55 -13.37 20.62
CA GLY A 46 -4.32 -14.54 21.08
C GLY A 46 -5.43 -14.99 20.13
N ALA A 47 -5.44 -14.53 18.87
CA ALA A 47 -6.41 -15.01 17.89
C ALA A 47 -6.18 -16.50 17.52
N GLU A 48 -7.26 -17.28 17.43
CA GLU A 48 -7.24 -18.68 16.98
C GLU A 48 -7.23 -18.71 15.44
N LEU A 49 -6.07 -18.91 14.83
CA LEU A 49 -5.90 -18.85 13.37
C LEU A 49 -5.85 -20.25 12.78
N PHE A 50 -6.74 -20.53 11.82
CA PHE A 50 -6.79 -21.80 11.07
C PHE A 50 -5.75 -21.88 9.97
N TYR A 51 -5.42 -20.72 9.36
CA TYR A 51 -4.42 -20.58 8.30
C TYR A 51 -3.64 -19.29 8.51
N ASP A 52 -2.37 -19.33 8.12
CA ASP A 52 -1.47 -18.18 8.20
C ASP A 52 -1.43 -17.39 6.87
N THR A 53 -1.15 -16.08 6.94
CA THR A 53 -1.01 -15.23 5.75
C THR A 53 0.07 -15.74 4.81
N SER A 54 1.13 -16.39 5.30
CA SER A 54 2.18 -16.97 4.47
C SER A 54 1.66 -18.11 3.60
N GLU A 55 0.73 -18.92 4.11
CA GLU A 55 0.09 -19.99 3.34
C GLU A 55 -0.86 -19.44 2.28
N MET A 56 -1.46 -18.25 2.55
CA MET A 56 -2.41 -17.60 1.66
C MET A 56 -1.70 -16.77 0.55
N SER A 57 -0.52 -16.22 0.83
CA SER A 57 0.25 -15.35 -0.09
C SER A 57 0.93 -16.10 -1.24
N ILE A 58 1.10 -17.43 -1.14
CA ILE A 58 1.73 -18.29 -2.18
C ILE A 58 0.88 -18.31 -3.47
N MET A 59 -0.31 -17.75 -3.46
CA MET A 59 -1.26 -17.83 -4.55
C MET A 59 -1.18 -16.65 -5.53
N GLY A 60 -0.16 -16.65 -6.38
CA GLY A 60 -0.16 -15.83 -7.60
C GLY A 60 -1.29 -16.25 -8.56
N PHE A 61 -1.68 -15.35 -9.46
CA PHE A 61 -2.84 -15.53 -10.36
C PHE A 61 -2.79 -16.82 -11.22
N VAL A 62 -1.59 -17.32 -11.52
CA VAL A 62 -1.36 -18.57 -12.30
C VAL A 62 -1.41 -19.80 -11.39
N GLU A 63 -1.09 -19.67 -10.11
CA GLU A 63 -1.02 -20.76 -9.14
C GLU A 63 -2.39 -21.10 -8.54
N VAL A 64 -3.37 -20.19 -8.59
CA VAL A 64 -4.75 -20.42 -8.12
C VAL A 64 -5.37 -21.66 -8.75
N LEU A 65 -5.08 -21.95 -10.02
CA LEU A 65 -5.57 -23.15 -10.71
C LEU A 65 -4.91 -24.44 -10.17
N LYS A 66 -3.63 -24.40 -9.81
CA LYS A 66 -2.90 -25.53 -9.24
C LYS A 66 -3.30 -25.84 -7.80
N HIS A 67 -3.73 -24.82 -7.06
CA HIS A 67 -4.09 -24.92 -5.63
C HIS A 67 -5.61 -24.93 -5.36
N SER A 68 -6.44 -25.22 -6.38
CA SER A 68 -7.90 -25.23 -6.22
C SER A 68 -8.41 -26.18 -5.14
N LEU A 69 -7.74 -27.32 -4.92
CA LEU A 69 -8.06 -28.26 -3.83
C LEU A 69 -7.75 -27.69 -2.44
N PHE A 70 -6.62 -26.99 -2.30
CA PHE A 70 -6.25 -26.31 -1.05
C PHE A 70 -7.29 -25.22 -0.73
N LEU A 71 -7.63 -24.34 -1.68
CA LEU A 71 -8.65 -23.31 -1.48
C LEU A 71 -10.01 -23.92 -1.07
N ARG A 72 -10.44 -25.01 -1.72
CA ARG A 72 -11.67 -25.70 -1.35
C ARG A 72 -11.63 -26.21 0.08
N ARG A 73 -10.48 -26.71 0.53
CA ARG A 73 -10.27 -27.15 1.93
C ARG A 73 -10.37 -25.94 2.86
N VAL A 74 -9.64 -24.85 2.60
CA VAL A 74 -9.69 -23.61 3.39
C VAL A 74 -11.13 -23.10 3.53
N PHE A 75 -11.88 -22.98 2.44
CA PHE A 75 -13.28 -22.55 2.49
C PHE A 75 -14.17 -23.49 3.29
N ARG A 76 -13.99 -24.80 3.18
CA ARG A 76 -14.76 -25.78 3.95
C ARG A 76 -14.46 -25.63 5.44
N ASP A 77 -13.19 -25.63 5.82
CA ASP A 77 -12.76 -25.61 7.21
C ASP A 77 -13.20 -24.29 7.90
N LEU A 78 -13.12 -23.15 7.19
CA LEU A 78 -13.64 -21.87 7.69
C LEU A 78 -15.17 -21.89 7.87
N LYS A 79 -15.91 -22.41 6.89
CA LYS A 79 -17.38 -22.51 6.96
C LYS A 79 -17.84 -23.39 8.13
N ASP A 80 -17.13 -24.49 8.36
CA ASP A 80 -17.42 -25.40 9.47
C ASP A 80 -17.08 -24.75 10.82
N ALA A 81 -15.96 -24.02 10.90
CA ALA A 81 -15.61 -23.23 12.08
C ALA A 81 -16.67 -22.15 12.38
N VAL A 82 -17.11 -21.39 11.37
CA VAL A 82 -18.14 -20.36 11.53
C VAL A 82 -19.47 -20.97 12.02
N ARG A 83 -19.90 -22.11 11.48
CA ARG A 83 -21.12 -22.80 11.92
C ARG A 83 -21.03 -23.27 13.36
N ARG A 84 -19.84 -23.75 13.80
CA ARG A 84 -19.58 -24.22 15.16
C ARG A 84 -19.50 -23.04 16.13
N GLU A 85 -18.70 -22.02 15.80
CA GLU A 85 -18.38 -20.91 16.71
C GLU A 85 -19.46 -19.82 16.76
N LYS A 86 -20.26 -19.66 15.71
CA LYS A 86 -21.35 -18.67 15.56
C LYS A 86 -20.92 -17.26 15.98
N PRO A 87 -20.00 -16.61 15.24
CA PRO A 87 -19.55 -15.27 15.57
C PRO A 87 -20.67 -14.25 15.44
N GLN A 88 -20.62 -13.19 16.23
CA GLN A 88 -21.58 -12.07 16.18
C GLN A 88 -21.37 -11.18 14.96
N VAL A 89 -20.13 -11.11 14.46
CA VAL A 89 -19.73 -10.27 13.33
C VAL A 89 -18.54 -10.87 12.60
N ALA A 90 -18.46 -10.68 11.29
CA ALA A 90 -17.31 -10.99 10.46
C ALA A 90 -16.57 -9.70 10.08
N PHE A 91 -15.29 -9.61 10.41
CA PHE A 91 -14.38 -8.54 10.05
C PHE A 91 -13.45 -8.99 8.93
N LEU A 92 -13.69 -8.50 7.73
CA LEU A 92 -12.97 -8.87 6.52
C LEU A 92 -12.04 -7.71 6.12
N VAL A 93 -10.74 -8.00 6.00
CA VAL A 93 -9.72 -6.97 5.73
C VAL A 93 -9.03 -7.25 4.41
N ASP A 94 -9.14 -6.30 3.46
CA ASP A 94 -8.53 -6.40 2.12
C ASP A 94 -8.84 -7.76 1.44
N TYR A 95 -7.92 -8.38 0.72
CA TYR A 95 -7.98 -9.73 0.13
C TYR A 95 -9.30 -10.08 -0.56
N PRO A 96 -9.75 -9.28 -1.54
CA PRO A 96 -11.14 -9.29 -2.03
C PRO A 96 -11.56 -10.58 -2.73
N GLY A 97 -10.59 -11.38 -3.22
CA GLY A 97 -10.89 -12.63 -3.90
C GLY A 97 -11.61 -13.62 -2.99
N MET A 98 -11.11 -13.81 -1.79
CA MET A 98 -11.66 -14.72 -0.78
C MET A 98 -12.75 -14.04 0.06
N ASN A 99 -12.50 -12.79 0.45
CA ASN A 99 -13.39 -12.05 1.34
C ASN A 99 -14.80 -11.89 0.76
N LEU A 100 -14.95 -11.61 -0.54
CA LEU A 100 -16.27 -11.51 -1.16
C LEU A 100 -17.01 -12.86 -1.24
N VAL A 101 -16.30 -13.98 -1.36
CA VAL A 101 -16.90 -15.33 -1.30
C VAL A 101 -17.40 -15.64 0.12
N MET A 102 -16.58 -15.31 1.14
CA MET A 102 -16.96 -15.49 2.53
C MET A 102 -18.07 -14.54 2.96
N ALA A 103 -18.07 -13.30 2.48
CA ALA A 103 -19.14 -12.34 2.74
C ALA A 103 -20.52 -12.86 2.32
N ARG A 104 -20.59 -13.48 1.14
CA ARG A 104 -21.84 -14.16 0.72
C ARG A 104 -22.27 -15.22 1.72
N PHE A 105 -21.36 -16.06 2.20
CA PHE A 105 -21.67 -17.11 3.16
C PHE A 105 -22.12 -16.56 4.53
N PHE A 106 -21.49 -15.50 5.03
CA PHE A 106 -21.93 -14.82 6.26
C PHE A 106 -23.33 -14.23 6.11
N HIS A 107 -23.57 -13.55 4.99
CA HIS A 107 -24.89 -12.99 4.67
C HIS A 107 -25.98 -14.08 4.65
N GLU A 108 -25.72 -15.25 4.05
CA GLU A 108 -26.66 -16.40 4.04
C GLU A 108 -26.94 -16.94 5.45
N LEU A 109 -26.05 -16.71 6.42
CA LEU A 109 -26.23 -17.07 7.83
C LEU A 109 -26.80 -15.95 8.70
N GLY A 110 -27.04 -14.77 8.15
CA GLY A 110 -27.48 -13.59 8.89
C GLY A 110 -26.41 -13.00 9.82
N ILE A 111 -25.12 -13.28 9.56
CA ILE A 111 -23.99 -12.74 10.31
C ILE A 111 -23.54 -11.44 9.64
N PRO A 112 -23.54 -10.29 10.36
CA PRO A 112 -23.11 -9.00 9.82
C PRO A 112 -21.68 -9.02 9.31
N VAL A 113 -21.43 -8.37 8.17
CA VAL A 113 -20.13 -8.31 7.50
C VAL A 113 -19.64 -6.87 7.46
N ILE A 114 -18.49 -6.64 8.09
CA ILE A 114 -17.76 -5.38 8.04
C ILE A 114 -16.53 -5.60 7.17
N PHE A 115 -16.42 -4.85 6.07
CA PHE A 115 -15.31 -4.95 5.13
C PHE A 115 -14.44 -3.71 5.22
N TYR A 116 -13.20 -3.88 5.61
CA TYR A 116 -12.18 -2.82 5.72
C TYR A 116 -11.12 -2.96 4.63
N VAL A 117 -10.65 -1.85 4.11
CA VAL A 117 -9.79 -1.74 2.93
C VAL A 117 -10.51 -2.29 1.70
N SER A 118 -11.40 -1.49 1.14
CA SER A 118 -12.22 -1.88 0.00
C SER A 118 -11.39 -2.34 -1.19
N PRO A 119 -11.90 -3.28 -1.99
CA PRO A 119 -11.26 -3.59 -3.26
C PRO A 119 -11.19 -2.33 -4.14
N GLN A 120 -10.06 -2.09 -4.80
CA GLN A 120 -9.88 -0.96 -5.72
C GLN A 120 -10.70 -1.16 -7.01
N VAL A 121 -12.01 -1.31 -6.88
CA VAL A 121 -12.95 -1.55 -7.98
C VAL A 121 -13.05 -0.35 -8.94
N TRP A 122 -12.68 0.83 -8.47
CA TRP A 122 -12.56 2.04 -9.27
C TRP A 122 -11.41 1.98 -10.28
N ALA A 123 -10.39 1.16 -10.03
CA ALA A 123 -9.28 0.94 -10.95
C ALA A 123 -9.56 -0.21 -11.93
N TRP A 124 -10.15 -1.32 -11.44
CA TRP A 124 -10.41 -2.53 -12.21
C TRP A 124 -11.46 -3.43 -11.54
N LYS A 125 -12.08 -4.34 -12.32
CA LYS A 125 -13.12 -5.29 -11.82
C LYS A 125 -14.33 -4.61 -11.13
N GLU A 126 -14.83 -3.52 -11.70
CA GLU A 126 -16.03 -2.79 -11.25
C GLU A 126 -17.24 -3.71 -10.97
N GLY A 127 -17.36 -4.85 -11.68
CA GLY A 127 -18.43 -5.83 -11.44
C GLY A 127 -18.51 -6.37 -10.01
N ARG A 128 -17.44 -6.25 -9.19
CA ARG A 128 -17.46 -6.64 -7.77
C ARG A 128 -18.37 -5.75 -6.91
N VAL A 129 -18.69 -4.53 -7.35
CA VAL A 129 -19.60 -3.62 -6.63
C VAL A 129 -20.95 -4.26 -6.36
N LYS A 130 -21.45 -5.10 -7.29
CA LYS A 130 -22.72 -5.83 -7.10
C LYS A 130 -22.68 -6.76 -5.87
N ALA A 131 -21.55 -7.46 -5.68
CA ALA A 131 -21.36 -8.35 -4.53
C ALA A 131 -21.21 -7.54 -3.23
N ILE A 132 -20.44 -6.45 -3.28
CA ILE A 132 -20.27 -5.52 -2.14
C ILE A 132 -21.64 -5.01 -1.69
N ARG A 133 -22.44 -4.45 -2.60
CA ARG A 133 -23.78 -3.93 -2.31
C ARG A 133 -24.71 -4.97 -1.68
N ARG A 134 -24.56 -6.24 -2.07
CA ARG A 134 -25.47 -7.31 -1.63
C ARG A 134 -25.08 -7.96 -0.31
N TYR A 135 -23.77 -8.08 -0.03
CA TYR A 135 -23.26 -8.95 1.02
C TYR A 135 -22.47 -8.23 2.12
N ILE A 136 -22.20 -6.93 1.98
CA ILE A 136 -21.45 -6.15 2.95
C ILE A 136 -22.39 -5.20 3.68
N ASP A 137 -22.45 -5.28 5.01
CA ASP A 137 -23.30 -4.43 5.85
C ASP A 137 -22.64 -3.07 6.11
N ARG A 138 -21.31 -3.05 6.34
CA ARG A 138 -20.53 -1.81 6.52
C ARG A 138 -19.27 -1.89 5.66
N LEU A 139 -19.13 -0.96 4.74
CA LEU A 139 -17.93 -0.83 3.89
C LEU A 139 -17.08 0.32 4.41
N LEU A 140 -15.89 -0.01 4.93
CA LEU A 140 -14.95 0.94 5.50
C LEU A 140 -13.81 1.18 4.50
N VAL A 141 -13.73 2.41 4.01
CA VAL A 141 -12.80 2.80 2.94
C VAL A 141 -11.66 3.65 3.47
N ILE A 142 -10.51 3.59 2.79
CA ILE A 142 -9.27 4.24 3.20
C ILE A 142 -8.94 5.50 2.40
N PHE A 143 -9.67 5.75 1.32
CA PHE A 143 -9.58 6.99 0.54
C PHE A 143 -10.92 7.73 0.59
N ASP A 144 -10.87 9.05 0.76
CA ASP A 144 -12.05 9.93 0.81
C ASP A 144 -12.89 9.86 -0.48
N PHE A 145 -12.24 9.82 -1.64
CA PHE A 145 -12.90 9.73 -2.95
C PHE A 145 -13.68 8.40 -3.16
N GLU A 146 -13.38 7.36 -2.40
CA GLU A 146 -14.09 6.07 -2.48
C GLU A 146 -15.52 6.21 -1.97
N VAL A 147 -15.81 7.12 -1.04
CA VAL A 147 -17.16 7.38 -0.54
C VAL A 147 -18.08 7.80 -1.69
N ASP A 148 -17.67 8.81 -2.45
CA ASP A 148 -18.43 9.29 -3.61
C ASP A 148 -18.53 8.24 -4.71
N TYR A 149 -17.43 7.53 -4.96
CA TYR A 149 -17.41 6.45 -5.95
C TYR A 149 -18.45 5.37 -5.61
N PHE A 150 -18.45 4.87 -4.38
CA PHE A 150 -19.40 3.83 -3.95
C PHE A 150 -20.81 4.34 -3.88
N TYR A 151 -21.04 5.57 -3.44
CA TYR A 151 -22.37 6.21 -3.44
C TYR A 151 -22.98 6.26 -4.84
N GLN A 152 -22.22 6.62 -5.87
CA GLN A 152 -22.67 6.61 -7.27
C GLN A 152 -23.08 5.21 -7.76
N HIS A 153 -22.62 4.15 -7.09
CA HIS A 153 -22.94 2.76 -7.40
C HIS A 153 -23.99 2.15 -6.43
N GLY A 154 -24.64 2.96 -5.62
CA GLY A 154 -25.67 2.54 -4.67
C GLY A 154 -25.13 1.72 -3.49
N VAL A 155 -23.90 2.02 -3.05
CA VAL A 155 -23.26 1.44 -1.86
C VAL A 155 -22.90 2.57 -0.90
N THR A 156 -23.33 2.44 0.35
CA THR A 156 -22.87 3.36 1.42
C THR A 156 -21.50 2.91 1.90
N ALA A 157 -20.51 3.78 1.78
CA ALA A 157 -19.17 3.56 2.28
C ALA A 157 -18.82 4.62 3.32
N GLU A 158 -17.99 4.25 4.29
CA GLU A 158 -17.57 5.14 5.36
C GLU A 158 -16.04 5.31 5.33
N PHE A 159 -15.58 6.54 5.15
CA PHE A 159 -14.15 6.86 5.24
C PHE A 159 -13.68 6.81 6.68
N VAL A 160 -12.67 5.97 6.94
CA VAL A 160 -12.12 5.75 8.28
C VAL A 160 -10.71 6.33 8.45
N GLY A 161 -10.14 6.93 7.41
CA GLY A 161 -8.75 7.36 7.33
C GLY A 161 -7.85 6.27 6.73
N HIS A 162 -6.69 6.68 6.25
CA HIS A 162 -5.73 5.74 5.66
C HIS A 162 -4.76 5.22 6.73
N PRO A 163 -4.54 3.89 6.83
CA PRO A 163 -3.69 3.31 7.88
C PRO A 163 -2.23 3.79 7.81
N VAL A 164 -1.73 4.18 6.64
CA VAL A 164 -0.39 4.76 6.50
C VAL A 164 -0.17 5.98 7.41
N ILE A 165 -1.19 6.79 7.65
CA ILE A 165 -1.07 7.97 8.53
C ILE A 165 -0.79 7.53 9.97
N GLN A 166 -1.48 6.50 10.45
CA GLN A 166 -1.24 5.95 11.78
C GLN A 166 0.17 5.34 11.87
N GLU A 167 0.58 4.55 10.87
CA GLU A 167 1.91 3.94 10.81
C GLU A 167 3.03 5.00 10.85
N LEU A 168 2.87 6.08 10.08
CA LEU A 168 3.85 7.16 10.05
C LEU A 168 3.88 7.98 11.35
N SER A 169 2.77 8.06 12.09
CA SER A 169 2.74 8.75 13.40
C SER A 169 3.49 7.97 14.50
N GLU A 170 3.63 6.67 14.34
CA GLU A 170 4.36 5.78 15.25
C GLU A 170 5.86 5.67 14.88
N LEU A 171 6.24 6.21 13.71
CA LEU A 171 7.60 6.12 13.19
C LEU A 171 8.53 7.11 13.89
N SER A 172 9.67 6.63 14.37
CA SER A 172 10.75 7.45 14.91
C SER A 172 11.94 7.42 13.97
N LEU A 173 12.18 8.54 13.28
CA LEU A 173 13.36 8.73 12.43
C LEU A 173 14.38 9.64 13.12
N PRO A 174 15.70 9.47 12.85
CA PRO A 174 16.72 10.35 13.38
C PRO A 174 16.52 11.80 12.91
N SER A 175 17.12 12.77 13.60
CA SER A 175 17.15 14.14 13.05
C SER A 175 17.97 14.19 11.76
N LYS A 176 17.72 15.20 10.90
CA LYS A 176 18.48 15.35 9.64
C LYS A 176 19.98 15.45 9.91
N GLU A 177 20.39 16.14 10.96
CA GLU A 177 21.78 16.27 11.34
C GLU A 177 22.41 14.92 11.73
N LEU A 178 21.70 14.12 12.53
CA LEU A 178 22.15 12.81 12.94
C LEU A 178 22.28 11.87 11.73
N PHE A 179 21.28 11.88 10.82
CA PHE A 179 21.33 11.12 9.58
C PHE A 179 22.53 11.50 8.70
N LEU A 180 22.75 12.80 8.50
CA LEU A 180 23.90 13.29 7.71
C LEU A 180 25.25 12.85 8.32
N ASN A 181 25.38 12.94 9.65
CA ASN A 181 26.58 12.54 10.37
C ASN A 181 26.81 11.02 10.29
N GLN A 182 25.78 10.21 10.49
CA GLN A 182 25.86 8.74 10.39
C GLN A 182 26.35 8.27 9.02
N HIS A 183 25.92 8.95 7.97
CA HIS A 183 26.26 8.61 6.59
C HIS A 183 27.41 9.45 6.01
N GLN A 184 28.06 10.29 6.84
CA GLN A 184 29.15 11.17 6.44
C GLN A 184 28.80 12.06 5.23
N ILE A 185 27.55 12.55 5.19
CA ILE A 185 27.05 13.46 4.15
C ILE A 185 27.27 14.89 4.62
N LYS A 186 27.91 15.71 3.79
CA LYS A 186 28.11 17.13 4.10
C LYS A 186 26.79 17.89 4.05
N PRO A 187 26.52 18.82 4.98
CA PRO A 187 25.37 19.69 4.90
C PRO A 187 25.29 20.43 3.54
N GLY A 188 24.11 20.52 2.97
CA GLY A 188 23.91 21.16 1.66
C GLY A 188 24.19 20.25 0.45
N THR A 189 24.65 18.99 0.66
CA THR A 189 24.78 18.04 -0.42
C THR A 189 23.40 17.66 -0.96
N ARG A 190 23.25 17.66 -2.29
CA ARG A 190 22.03 17.18 -2.99
C ARG A 190 21.81 15.70 -2.71
N MET A 191 20.61 15.32 -2.28
CA MET A 191 20.24 13.95 -1.99
C MET A 191 19.06 13.51 -2.88
N VAL A 192 19.26 12.45 -3.66
CA VAL A 192 18.23 11.88 -4.54
C VAL A 192 17.86 10.49 -4.06
N GLY A 193 16.58 10.28 -3.78
CA GLY A 193 16.05 9.00 -3.34
C GLY A 193 15.82 8.02 -4.49
N LEU A 194 16.14 6.75 -4.28
CA LEU A 194 15.89 5.66 -5.22
C LEU A 194 15.03 4.60 -4.52
N LEU A 195 13.78 4.47 -4.97
CA LEU A 195 12.79 3.49 -4.48
C LEU A 195 12.32 2.60 -5.64
N PRO A 196 13.11 1.59 -6.04
CA PRO A 196 12.89 0.83 -7.28
C PRO A 196 11.78 -0.22 -7.18
N GLY A 197 11.11 -0.33 -6.03
CA GLY A 197 10.01 -1.26 -5.81
C GLY A 197 10.36 -2.43 -4.89
N SER A 198 9.39 -3.31 -4.69
CA SER A 198 9.46 -4.46 -3.76
C SER A 198 9.42 -5.82 -4.46
N ARG A 199 9.35 -5.88 -5.79
CA ARG A 199 9.28 -7.12 -6.56
C ARG A 199 10.47 -7.25 -7.50
N LYS A 200 11.02 -8.46 -7.66
CA LYS A 200 12.16 -8.74 -8.56
C LYS A 200 11.96 -8.19 -9.97
N LEU A 201 10.77 -8.39 -10.55
CA LEU A 201 10.45 -7.90 -11.89
C LEU A 201 10.40 -6.37 -11.99
N GLU A 202 9.99 -5.68 -10.94
CA GLU A 202 10.02 -4.21 -10.88
C GLU A 202 11.48 -3.74 -10.88
N ILE A 203 12.29 -4.28 -9.99
CA ILE A 203 13.71 -3.93 -9.85
C ILE A 203 14.46 -4.17 -11.15
N SER A 204 14.31 -5.33 -11.78
CA SER A 204 15.03 -5.66 -13.01
C SER A 204 14.72 -4.74 -14.19
N HIS A 205 13.53 -4.12 -14.21
CA HIS A 205 13.12 -3.22 -15.31
C HIS A 205 13.30 -1.75 -14.99
N ILE A 206 13.21 -1.35 -13.71
CA ILE A 206 13.14 0.05 -13.29
C ILE A 206 14.49 0.52 -12.73
N LEU A 207 15.16 -0.28 -11.91
CA LEU A 207 16.42 0.13 -11.29
C LEU A 207 17.50 0.52 -12.30
N PRO A 208 17.74 -0.20 -13.43
CA PRO A 208 18.70 0.22 -14.44
C PRO A 208 18.41 1.63 -14.99
N GLU A 209 17.14 1.97 -15.19
CA GLU A 209 16.73 3.28 -15.68
C GLU A 209 16.94 4.38 -14.62
N MET A 210 16.63 4.09 -13.36
CA MET A 210 16.91 5.00 -12.25
C MET A 210 18.41 5.23 -12.09
N LEU A 211 19.24 4.20 -12.21
CA LEU A 211 20.70 4.30 -12.13
C LEU A 211 21.28 5.06 -13.33
N GLY A 212 20.72 4.87 -14.53
CA GLY A 212 21.06 5.67 -15.69
C GLY A 212 20.80 7.17 -15.48
N ALA A 213 19.64 7.51 -14.93
CA ALA A 213 19.32 8.90 -14.56
C ALA A 213 20.24 9.43 -13.43
N ALA A 214 20.52 8.61 -12.44
CA ALA A 214 21.41 8.94 -11.33
C ALA A 214 22.83 9.30 -11.85
N ARG A 215 23.36 8.56 -12.81
CA ARG A 215 24.66 8.86 -13.43
C ARG A 215 24.67 10.20 -14.14
N LEU A 216 23.59 10.53 -14.86
CA LEU A 216 23.44 11.84 -15.51
C LEU A 216 23.37 12.99 -14.48
N LEU A 217 22.61 12.80 -13.38
CA LEU A 217 22.55 13.78 -12.29
C LEU A 217 23.92 13.99 -11.63
N ASN A 218 24.66 12.91 -11.37
CA ASN A 218 25.98 12.98 -10.74
C ASN A 218 27.05 13.66 -11.62
N GLN A 219 26.93 13.58 -12.95
CA GLN A 219 27.82 14.27 -13.88
C GLN A 219 27.64 15.80 -13.79
N LYS A 220 26.47 16.27 -13.42
CA LYS A 220 26.17 17.71 -13.30
C LYS A 220 26.59 18.28 -11.95
N ASP A 221 26.23 17.57 -10.85
CA ASP A 221 26.51 17.96 -9.49
C ASP A 221 26.82 16.73 -8.62
N GLN A 222 27.79 16.87 -7.69
CA GLN A 222 28.03 15.82 -6.71
C GLN A 222 26.78 15.51 -5.91
N THR A 223 26.17 14.36 -6.20
CA THR A 223 24.89 13.94 -5.63
C THR A 223 25.11 12.67 -4.78
N VAL A 224 24.44 12.61 -3.65
CA VAL A 224 24.33 11.38 -2.84
C VAL A 224 22.97 10.72 -3.16
N PHE A 225 23.02 9.44 -3.49
CA PHE A 225 21.83 8.66 -3.79
C PHE A 225 21.44 7.85 -2.57
N LEU A 226 20.26 8.12 -2.02
CA LEU A 226 19.68 7.36 -0.91
C LEU A 226 18.89 6.18 -1.47
N PHE A 227 19.31 4.97 -1.14
CA PHE A 227 18.75 3.76 -1.72
C PHE A 227 17.94 2.98 -0.70
N GLY A 228 16.62 2.91 -0.92
CA GLY A 228 15.69 2.17 -0.09
C GLY A 228 15.24 0.88 -0.77
N LEU A 229 15.63 -0.27 -0.20
CA LEU A 229 15.31 -1.58 -0.74
C LEU A 229 14.68 -2.48 0.33
N ALA A 230 13.71 -3.28 -0.09
CA ALA A 230 13.20 -4.36 0.75
C ALA A 230 14.28 -5.42 0.99
N SER A 231 14.50 -5.81 2.24
CA SER A 231 15.61 -6.66 2.69
C SER A 231 15.79 -7.99 1.93
N HIS A 232 14.68 -8.56 1.44
CA HIS A 232 14.69 -9.85 0.71
C HIS A 232 15.15 -9.75 -0.77
N LEU A 233 15.48 -8.54 -1.27
CA LEU A 233 15.87 -8.29 -2.66
C LEU A 233 17.30 -7.79 -2.82
N ASN A 234 18.09 -7.82 -1.76
CA ASN A 234 19.41 -7.21 -1.70
C ASN A 234 20.38 -7.73 -2.78
N GLU A 235 20.47 -9.05 -3.02
CA GLU A 235 21.48 -9.62 -3.93
C GLU A 235 21.35 -9.13 -5.38
N GLU A 236 20.14 -9.13 -5.94
CA GLU A 236 19.92 -8.71 -7.33
C GLU A 236 20.16 -7.22 -7.51
N ALA A 237 19.68 -6.40 -6.56
CA ALA A 237 19.89 -4.97 -6.58
C ALA A 237 21.36 -4.58 -6.41
N TYR A 238 22.10 -5.22 -5.51
CA TYR A 238 23.52 -4.97 -5.33
C TYR A 238 24.37 -5.38 -6.55
N ARG A 239 23.98 -6.44 -7.25
CA ARG A 239 24.64 -6.79 -8.51
C ARG A 239 24.47 -5.70 -9.56
N LEU A 240 23.28 -5.10 -9.68
CA LEU A 240 23.04 -3.98 -10.58
C LEU A 240 23.81 -2.72 -10.14
N LEU A 241 23.86 -2.45 -8.84
CA LEU A 241 24.61 -1.30 -8.29
C LEU A 241 26.11 -1.40 -8.53
N SER A 242 26.69 -2.61 -8.61
CA SER A 242 28.12 -2.79 -8.81
C SER A 242 28.65 -2.17 -10.11
N ASP A 243 27.79 -2.11 -11.15
CA ASP A 243 28.12 -1.48 -12.43
C ASP A 243 28.11 0.07 -12.38
N TYR A 244 27.72 0.64 -11.23
CA TYR A 244 27.58 2.07 -10.99
C TYR A 244 28.44 2.52 -9.79
N SER A 245 29.66 1.97 -9.67
CA SER A 245 30.61 2.29 -8.60
C SER A 245 31.08 3.75 -8.58
N ASP A 246 30.81 4.50 -9.65
CA ASP A 246 31.03 5.93 -9.78
C ASP A 246 30.00 6.77 -9.01
N LEU A 247 28.87 6.17 -8.56
CA LEU A 247 27.84 6.82 -7.77
C LEU A 247 28.08 6.64 -6.27
N ARG A 248 27.90 7.71 -5.52
CA ARG A 248 27.85 7.62 -4.06
C ARG A 248 26.45 7.21 -3.61
N VAL A 249 26.26 5.91 -3.33
CA VAL A 249 25.00 5.33 -2.87
C VAL A 249 25.06 5.05 -1.37
N VAL A 250 24.04 5.46 -0.66
CA VAL A 250 23.82 5.22 0.77
C VAL A 250 22.59 4.34 0.95
N ASN A 251 22.80 3.14 1.50
CA ASN A 251 21.69 2.23 1.82
C ASN A 251 21.03 2.68 3.13
N CYS A 252 19.71 2.87 3.09
CA CYS A 252 18.92 3.26 4.24
C CYS A 252 17.49 2.73 4.12
N SER A 253 16.66 2.93 5.12
CA SER A 253 15.26 2.53 5.05
C SER A 253 14.49 3.35 4.01
N ALA A 254 13.40 2.81 3.46
CA ALA A 254 12.54 3.54 2.54
C ALA A 254 12.01 4.85 3.16
N TYR A 255 11.71 4.85 4.44
CA TYR A 255 11.23 6.04 5.14
C TYR A 255 12.32 7.11 5.31
N GLU A 256 13.57 6.72 5.52
CA GLU A 256 14.70 7.67 5.51
C GLU A 256 14.91 8.25 4.12
N VAL A 257 14.79 7.45 3.06
CA VAL A 257 14.80 7.96 1.67
C VAL A 257 13.73 9.02 1.49
N MET A 258 12.48 8.72 1.88
CA MET A 258 11.34 9.65 1.74
C MET A 258 11.49 10.93 2.58
N GLN A 259 12.08 10.83 3.76
CA GLN A 259 12.26 11.94 4.70
C GLN A 259 13.39 12.89 4.31
N TYR A 260 14.52 12.37 3.80
CA TYR A 260 15.74 13.18 3.66
C TYR A 260 16.10 13.53 2.23
N SER A 261 15.49 12.91 1.21
CA SER A 261 15.74 13.26 -0.18
C SER A 261 15.17 14.63 -0.57
N ASP A 262 15.89 15.34 -1.40
CA ASP A 262 15.40 16.56 -2.05
C ASP A 262 14.38 16.23 -3.15
N ILE A 263 14.55 15.06 -3.79
CA ILE A 263 13.59 14.43 -4.71
C ILE A 263 13.75 12.90 -4.64
N ALA A 264 12.67 12.16 -4.87
CA ALA A 264 12.70 10.71 -4.95
C ALA A 264 12.28 10.20 -6.33
N LEU A 265 13.00 9.21 -6.86
CA LEU A 265 12.59 8.39 -8.00
C LEU A 265 11.86 7.18 -7.44
N VAL A 266 10.56 7.04 -7.74
CA VAL A 266 9.69 6.11 -7.03
C VAL A 266 8.94 5.21 -8.01
N THR A 267 9.01 3.89 -7.80
CA THR A 267 8.17 2.95 -8.55
C THR A 267 6.71 3.13 -8.20
N SER A 268 5.84 3.13 -9.20
CA SER A 268 4.39 3.23 -8.99
C SER A 268 3.86 2.09 -8.12
N GLY A 269 3.20 2.42 -7.02
CA GLY A 269 2.67 1.50 -6.01
C GLY A 269 2.43 2.24 -4.69
N THR A 270 2.34 1.50 -3.59
CA THR A 270 2.13 2.05 -2.24
C THR A 270 3.22 3.06 -1.85
N ALA A 271 4.46 2.84 -2.30
CA ALA A 271 5.57 3.76 -2.03
C ALA A 271 5.31 5.20 -2.51
N THR A 272 4.51 5.41 -3.57
CA THR A 272 4.15 6.75 -4.02
C THR A 272 3.24 7.47 -3.03
N LEU A 273 2.35 6.74 -2.36
CA LEU A 273 1.49 7.27 -1.31
C LEU A 273 2.28 7.57 -0.03
N GLU A 274 3.17 6.68 0.35
CA GLU A 274 4.07 6.91 1.48
C GLU A 274 4.95 8.13 1.23
N THR A 275 5.57 8.26 0.05
CA THR A 275 6.38 9.42 -0.35
C THR A 275 5.56 10.73 -0.34
N LEU A 276 4.28 10.67 -0.79
CA LEU A 276 3.33 11.79 -0.67
C LEU A 276 3.17 12.21 0.79
N CYS A 277 3.04 11.27 1.70
CA CYS A 277 2.84 11.56 3.12
C CYS A 277 4.05 12.27 3.76
N PHE A 278 5.26 12.04 3.27
CA PHE A 278 6.46 12.81 3.66
C PHE A 278 6.54 14.18 2.97
N GLY A 279 5.70 14.44 1.98
CA GLY A 279 5.79 15.65 1.16
C GLY A 279 7.07 15.71 0.33
N CYS A 280 7.71 14.57 0.06
CA CYS A 280 8.91 14.51 -0.75
C CYS A 280 8.55 14.68 -2.23
N PRO A 281 9.11 15.68 -2.93
CA PRO A 281 8.97 15.76 -4.39
C PRO A 281 9.42 14.47 -5.04
N MET A 282 8.73 14.03 -6.10
CA MET A 282 9.05 12.74 -6.71
C MET A 282 8.81 12.72 -8.22
N VAL A 283 9.51 11.80 -8.89
CA VAL A 283 9.20 11.32 -10.23
C VAL A 283 8.75 9.87 -10.12
N VAL A 284 7.53 9.59 -10.56
CA VAL A 284 6.99 8.23 -10.54
C VAL A 284 7.39 7.50 -11.81
N VAL A 285 7.91 6.29 -11.65
CA VAL A 285 8.38 5.44 -12.73
C VAL A 285 7.60 4.13 -12.74
N TYR A 286 7.08 3.75 -13.91
CA TYR A 286 6.38 2.47 -14.06
C TYR A 286 6.81 1.76 -15.35
N LYS A 287 7.42 0.60 -15.20
CA LYS A 287 7.89 -0.22 -16.32
C LYS A 287 7.67 -1.70 -16.02
N VAL A 288 6.96 -2.37 -16.90
CA VAL A 288 6.67 -3.81 -16.82
C VAL A 288 6.85 -4.45 -18.19
N GLY A 289 6.94 -5.77 -18.25
CA GLY A 289 7.03 -6.48 -19.52
C GLY A 289 5.90 -6.10 -20.49
N ALA A 290 6.20 -6.00 -21.78
CA ALA A 290 5.30 -5.50 -22.82
C ALA A 290 3.92 -6.18 -22.84
N LEU A 291 3.88 -7.50 -22.65
CA LEU A 291 2.63 -8.27 -22.60
C LEU A 291 1.76 -7.88 -21.40
N ASN A 292 2.37 -7.75 -20.21
CA ASN A 292 1.67 -7.34 -18.99
C ASN A 292 1.11 -5.92 -19.13
N TYR A 293 1.88 -5.02 -19.74
CA TYR A 293 1.43 -3.66 -20.01
C TYR A 293 0.25 -3.62 -20.97
N MET A 294 0.30 -4.39 -22.05
CA MET A 294 -0.80 -4.46 -23.03
C MET A 294 -2.11 -4.93 -22.37
N ILE A 295 -2.02 -5.90 -21.47
CA ILE A 295 -3.16 -6.38 -20.68
C ILE A 295 -3.64 -5.31 -19.71
N ALA A 296 -2.73 -4.73 -18.91
CA ALA A 296 -3.06 -3.70 -17.93
C ALA A 296 -3.72 -2.48 -18.57
N ARG A 297 -3.21 -1.99 -19.69
CA ARG A 297 -3.75 -0.85 -20.43
C ARG A 297 -5.21 -1.06 -20.89
N ARG A 298 -5.62 -2.31 -21.16
CA ARG A 298 -7.01 -2.63 -21.53
C ARG A 298 -7.95 -2.71 -20.34
N LEU A 299 -7.42 -3.06 -19.17
CA LEU A 299 -8.21 -3.30 -17.96
C LEU A 299 -8.33 -2.05 -17.07
N VAL A 300 -7.28 -1.23 -17.02
CA VAL A 300 -7.22 -0.02 -16.19
C VAL A 300 -7.74 1.17 -16.99
N LYS A 301 -8.79 1.81 -16.48
CA LYS A 301 -9.46 2.96 -17.12
C LYS A 301 -8.96 4.31 -16.59
N LEU A 302 -7.98 4.30 -15.70
CA LEU A 302 -7.45 5.49 -15.05
C LEU A 302 -6.52 6.27 -15.98
N LYS A 303 -6.48 7.59 -15.81
CA LYS A 303 -5.54 8.50 -16.50
C LYS A 303 -4.21 8.62 -15.76
N ASN A 304 -4.26 8.61 -14.44
CA ASN A 304 -3.11 8.55 -13.54
C ASN A 304 -3.02 7.16 -12.92
N ILE A 305 -1.82 6.62 -12.78
CA ILE A 305 -1.61 5.27 -12.23
C ILE A 305 -1.01 5.29 -10.82
N SER A 306 -0.35 6.37 -10.43
CA SER A 306 0.19 6.49 -9.07
C SER A 306 -0.89 6.90 -8.08
N LEU A 307 -0.85 6.29 -6.90
CA LEU A 307 -1.71 6.70 -5.80
C LEU A 307 -1.47 8.16 -5.40
N ALA A 308 -0.24 8.66 -5.51
CA ALA A 308 0.07 10.07 -5.26
C ALA A 308 -0.77 11.01 -6.11
N ASN A 309 -0.83 10.80 -7.43
CA ASN A 309 -1.64 11.64 -8.31
C ASN A 309 -3.14 11.43 -8.12
N ILE A 310 -3.58 10.19 -7.92
CA ILE A 310 -5.00 9.88 -7.70
C ILE A 310 -5.50 10.56 -6.43
N VAL A 311 -4.74 10.50 -5.34
CA VAL A 311 -5.11 11.12 -4.06
C VAL A 311 -5.00 12.65 -4.15
N ALA A 312 -3.95 13.19 -4.79
CA ALA A 312 -3.76 14.63 -4.88
C ALA A 312 -4.79 15.33 -5.79
N LYS A 313 -5.08 14.74 -6.95
CA LYS A 313 -5.88 15.36 -8.02
C LYS A 313 -7.27 14.76 -8.21
N GLY A 314 -7.54 13.59 -7.61
CA GLY A 314 -8.80 12.87 -7.77
C GLY A 314 -8.77 11.79 -8.84
N LEU A 315 -9.66 10.82 -8.69
CA LEU A 315 -9.71 9.58 -9.46
C LEU A 315 -9.82 9.77 -10.98
N ARG A 316 -10.53 10.79 -11.43
CA ARG A 316 -10.80 11.04 -12.86
C ARG A 316 -9.97 12.17 -13.46
N SER A 317 -9.08 12.77 -12.68
CA SER A 317 -8.25 13.90 -13.15
C SER A 317 -7.23 13.47 -14.19
N ILE A 318 -6.98 14.35 -15.12
CA ILE A 318 -5.87 14.28 -16.08
C ILE A 318 -4.65 15.08 -15.58
N GLU A 319 -4.87 15.95 -14.58
CA GLU A 319 -3.80 16.72 -13.96
C GLU A 319 -2.92 15.81 -13.09
N ARG A 320 -1.68 16.23 -12.90
CA ARG A 320 -0.69 15.52 -12.12
C ARG A 320 -0.07 16.45 -11.08
N ALA A 321 0.02 15.96 -9.86
CA ALA A 321 0.79 16.62 -8.80
C ALA A 321 2.28 16.30 -8.94
N VAL A 322 2.60 15.11 -9.48
CA VAL A 322 3.96 14.63 -9.73
C VAL A 322 4.07 14.02 -11.13
N PRO A 323 5.22 14.11 -11.82
CA PRO A 323 5.45 13.42 -13.08
C PRO A 323 5.27 11.92 -12.96
N GLU A 324 4.59 11.31 -13.94
CA GLU A 324 4.49 9.85 -14.11
C GLU A 324 5.08 9.48 -15.47
N LEU A 325 6.13 8.67 -15.44
CA LEU A 325 6.80 8.13 -16.62
C LEU A 325 6.43 6.65 -16.77
N ILE A 326 5.79 6.32 -17.89
CA ILE A 326 5.20 5.00 -18.10
C ILE A 326 5.85 4.34 -19.30
N GLN A 327 6.33 3.10 -19.14
CA GLN A 327 6.90 2.25 -20.19
C GLN A 327 8.04 2.91 -20.96
N HIS A 328 7.81 3.37 -22.20
CA HIS A 328 8.83 3.96 -23.05
C HIS A 328 9.33 5.31 -22.52
N GLU A 329 8.50 6.04 -21.78
CA GLU A 329 8.89 7.29 -21.09
C GLU A 329 9.76 6.97 -19.84
N ALA A 330 9.62 5.77 -19.26
CA ALA A 330 10.39 5.32 -18.13
C ALA A 330 11.81 4.88 -18.57
N ASN A 331 12.62 5.85 -18.97
CA ASN A 331 14.02 5.68 -19.39
C ASN A 331 14.93 6.69 -18.68
N GLY A 332 16.22 6.35 -18.56
CA GLY A 332 17.19 7.16 -17.81
C GLY A 332 17.22 8.64 -18.21
N PRO A 333 17.32 9.01 -19.51
CA PRO A 333 17.31 10.41 -19.94
C PRO A 333 16.03 11.17 -19.56
N GLU A 334 14.86 10.57 -19.69
CA GLU A 334 13.60 11.25 -19.35
C GLU A 334 13.41 11.38 -17.85
N ILE A 335 13.78 10.35 -17.06
CA ILE A 335 13.81 10.41 -15.59
C ILE A 335 14.74 11.54 -15.13
N PHE A 336 15.95 11.62 -15.71
CA PHE A 336 16.90 12.70 -15.44
C PHE A 336 16.28 14.06 -15.73
N ARG A 337 15.69 14.26 -16.91
CA ARG A 337 15.09 15.52 -17.33
C ARG A 337 14.02 15.99 -16.35
N GLN A 338 13.13 15.10 -15.91
CA GLN A 338 12.07 15.43 -14.96
C GLN A 338 12.64 15.73 -13.56
N ALA A 339 13.61 14.95 -13.11
CA ALA A 339 14.25 15.17 -11.82
C ALA A 339 15.03 16.49 -11.78
N GLU A 340 15.80 16.77 -12.83
CA GLU A 340 16.56 18.01 -12.99
C GLU A 340 15.65 19.24 -12.97
N MET A 341 14.54 19.21 -13.71
CA MET A 341 13.56 20.30 -13.74
C MET A 341 13.04 20.64 -12.35
N ILE A 342 12.80 19.64 -11.50
CA ILE A 342 12.32 19.84 -10.12
C ILE A 342 13.46 20.34 -9.22
N LEU A 343 14.65 19.74 -9.33
CA LEU A 343 15.83 20.08 -8.51
C LEU A 343 16.34 21.49 -8.79
N ASP A 344 16.33 21.92 -10.04
CA ASP A 344 16.81 23.24 -10.45
C ASP A 344 15.74 24.35 -10.31
N ASN A 345 14.51 23.98 -9.89
CA ASN A 345 13.43 24.93 -9.65
C ASN A 345 12.86 24.79 -8.22
N PRO A 346 13.44 25.49 -7.23
CA PRO A 346 12.99 25.45 -5.83
C PRO A 346 11.52 25.83 -5.64
N ALA A 347 10.97 26.72 -6.48
CA ALA A 347 9.58 27.12 -6.41
C ALA A 347 8.65 25.98 -6.84
N LEU A 348 9.01 25.22 -7.88
CA LEU A 348 8.28 24.04 -8.33
C LEU A 348 8.34 22.94 -7.26
N ALA A 349 9.51 22.65 -6.71
CA ALA A 349 9.68 21.67 -5.62
C ALA A 349 8.83 22.03 -4.39
N ALA A 350 8.85 23.30 -3.97
CA ALA A 350 8.05 23.78 -2.85
C ALA A 350 6.54 23.70 -3.12
N SER A 351 6.10 24.04 -4.32
CA SER A 351 4.70 23.92 -4.74
C SER A 351 4.25 22.46 -4.73
N MET A 352 5.06 21.56 -5.29
CA MET A 352 4.80 20.11 -5.26
C MET A 352 4.70 19.59 -3.83
N LYS A 353 5.66 19.91 -2.97
CA LYS A 353 5.64 19.54 -1.54
C LYS A 353 4.36 20.01 -0.85
N LYS A 354 3.96 21.26 -1.06
CA LYS A 354 2.72 21.81 -0.49
C LYS A 354 1.48 21.03 -0.93
N GLU A 355 1.40 20.67 -2.20
CA GLU A 355 0.29 19.93 -2.74
C GLU A 355 0.24 18.50 -2.20
N LEU A 356 1.38 17.81 -2.10
CA LEU A 356 1.48 16.47 -1.52
C LEU A 356 1.06 16.45 -0.05
N LEU A 357 1.51 17.43 0.74
CA LEU A 357 1.12 17.55 2.16
C LEU A 357 -0.37 17.86 2.32
N ALA A 358 -0.95 18.70 1.47
CA ALA A 358 -2.40 18.94 1.47
C ALA A 358 -3.20 17.67 1.13
N ALA A 359 -2.66 16.85 0.23
CA ALA A 359 -3.26 15.55 -0.08
C ALA A 359 -3.14 14.55 1.09
N ARG A 360 -1.98 14.52 1.79
CA ARG A 360 -1.81 13.75 3.03
C ARG A 360 -2.84 14.11 4.08
N ASP A 361 -3.09 15.41 4.28
CA ASP A 361 -4.01 15.88 5.31
C ASP A 361 -5.46 15.41 5.05
N ARG A 362 -5.83 15.16 3.79
CA ARG A 362 -7.12 14.51 3.45
C ARG A 362 -7.16 13.01 3.77
N LEU A 363 -6.02 12.33 3.81
CA LEU A 363 -5.93 10.93 4.26
C LEU A 363 -6.01 10.81 5.79
N ALA A 364 -5.70 11.90 6.50
CA ALA A 364 -5.77 11.96 7.95
C ALA A 364 -7.24 11.97 8.38
N GLY A 365 -7.69 10.88 9.00
CA GLY A 365 -8.95 10.78 9.73
C GLY A 365 -8.67 10.67 11.23
N ALA A 366 -9.71 10.45 12.03
CA ALA A 366 -9.51 9.89 13.37
C ALA A 366 -8.76 8.55 13.21
N SER A 367 -7.96 8.16 14.22
CA SER A 367 -7.20 6.89 14.17
C SER A 367 -8.07 5.78 13.60
N PRO A 368 -7.74 5.19 12.42
CA PRO A 368 -8.59 4.18 11.79
C PRO A 368 -8.92 3.02 12.71
N SER A 369 -7.93 2.56 13.48
CA SER A 369 -8.09 1.44 14.40
C SER A 369 -9.13 1.72 15.50
N HIS A 370 -9.14 2.92 16.09
CA HIS A 370 -10.14 3.31 17.09
C HIS A 370 -11.54 3.42 16.50
N LYS A 371 -11.67 4.06 15.34
CA LYS A 371 -12.97 4.23 14.66
C LYS A 371 -13.57 2.88 14.28
N ILE A 372 -12.76 1.99 13.71
CA ILE A 372 -13.22 0.64 13.31
C ILE A 372 -13.56 -0.21 14.54
N ALA A 373 -12.76 -0.11 15.61
CA ALA A 373 -13.06 -0.81 16.86
C ALA A 373 -14.41 -0.36 17.44
N ALA A 374 -14.72 0.93 17.43
CA ALA A 374 -16.03 1.46 17.86
C ALA A 374 -17.17 0.90 17.00
N ILE A 375 -17.02 0.85 15.68
CA ILE A 375 -18.01 0.27 14.77
C ILE A 375 -18.22 -1.23 15.06
N LEU A 376 -17.15 -2.00 15.27
CA LEU A 376 -17.26 -3.43 15.60
C LEU A 376 -17.93 -3.67 16.96
N GLN A 377 -17.76 -2.77 17.93
CA GLN A 377 -18.42 -2.85 19.24
C GLN A 377 -19.95 -2.78 19.16
N GLU A 378 -20.52 -2.13 18.13
CA GLU A 378 -21.97 -2.07 17.91
C GLU A 378 -22.59 -3.48 17.69
N TYR A 379 -21.78 -4.44 17.24
CA TYR A 379 -22.20 -5.81 16.92
C TYR A 379 -21.80 -6.83 18.00
N LEU A 380 -20.96 -6.42 18.94
CA LEU A 380 -20.41 -7.25 20.02
C LEU A 380 -21.05 -6.85 21.36
#